data_ad79f8c1313cee26bc55a31d174f2c5b
#
_entry.id   ad79f8c1313cee26bc55a31d174f2c5b
#
_cell.length_a   1.000
_cell.length_b   1.000
_cell.length_c   1.000
_cell.angle_alpha   90.00
_cell.angle_beta   90.00
_cell.angle_gamma   90.00
#
_symmetry.space_group_name_H-M   'P 1'
#
loop_
_entity.id
_entity.type
_entity.pdbx_description
1 polymer ?
#
loop_
_entity_poly.entity_id
_entity_poly.type
_entity_poly.pdbx_seq_one_letter_code
_entity_poly.pdbx_strand_id
1 'polypeptide(L)'
;YMMFPVLVMAQGHKGEVDECAPMKNGKVCYSDDVEIENTSKLEIFNAINAWAKKSYGKDVFLSNVNSNKNKGTIFVSSKVELLLNDTGKTIIKYKMRITCFDNRYTIEASDIVYQYDPLNDKKYKTYKAEDVIANNGDSNTIALIKDPKLFCNATFFFVENLFADVFDAAQNAESE
;
A
#
# COMPACT_ATOMS: atom_id res chain seq x y z
N TYR A 1 -9.61 32.42 -4.42
CA TYR A 1 -9.76 31.62 -3.19
C TYR A 1 -9.07 30.28 -3.41
N MET A 2 -7.84 30.14 -2.90
CA MET A 2 -7.14 28.86 -2.87
C MET A 2 -7.73 28.06 -1.69
N MET A 3 -8.55 27.06 -2.01
CA MET A 3 -8.82 25.98 -1.06
C MET A 3 -7.64 25.02 -1.13
N PHE A 4 -6.75 25.11 -0.16
CA PHE A 4 -5.81 24.05 0.11
C PHE A 4 -6.62 22.81 0.52
N PRO A 5 -6.39 21.64 -0.11
CA PRO A 5 -6.84 20.41 0.51
C PRO A 5 -6.18 20.39 1.90
N VAL A 6 -6.99 20.36 2.92
CA VAL A 6 -6.52 20.08 4.26
C VAL A 6 -5.99 18.66 4.19
N LEU A 7 -4.69 18.56 3.96
CA LEU A 7 -3.95 17.35 4.27
C LEU A 7 -4.15 17.17 5.77
N VAL A 8 -5.10 16.36 6.18
CA VAL A 8 -5.15 15.87 7.52
C VAL A 8 -3.91 15.00 7.68
N MET A 9 -2.81 15.67 7.97
CA MET A 9 -1.66 15.03 8.55
C MET A 9 -2.22 14.35 9.79
N ALA A 10 -2.38 13.06 9.74
CA ALA A 10 -2.56 12.26 10.93
C ALA A 10 -1.30 12.51 11.77
N GLN A 11 -1.35 13.52 12.60
CA GLN A 11 -0.34 13.76 13.62
C GLN A 11 -0.26 12.47 14.41
N GLY A 12 0.95 11.91 14.50
CA GLY A 12 1.21 10.64 15.13
C GLY A 12 0.56 10.51 16.50
N HIS A 13 -0.66 10.06 16.50
CA HIS A 13 -1.21 9.42 17.66
C HIS A 13 -0.56 8.03 17.72
N LYS A 14 0.30 7.83 18.72
CA LYS A 14 0.63 6.51 19.24
C LYS A 14 -0.66 5.91 19.82
N GLY A 15 -1.71 5.81 19.04
CA GLY A 15 -3.03 5.30 19.36
C GLY A 15 -3.44 4.25 18.35
N GLU A 16 -4.26 3.33 18.78
CA GLU A 16 -4.90 2.34 17.94
C GLU A 16 -5.59 3.02 16.76
N VAL A 17 -5.32 2.54 15.55
CA VAL A 17 -6.08 2.95 14.37
C VAL A 17 -7.39 2.18 14.42
N ASP A 18 -8.52 2.88 14.56
CA ASP A 18 -9.84 2.25 14.70
C ASP A 18 -10.24 1.41 13.48
N GLU A 19 -9.78 1.78 12.29
CA GLU A 19 -9.99 1.04 11.05
C GLU A 19 -8.68 0.88 10.28
N CYS A 20 -7.84 -0.05 10.72
CA CYS A 20 -6.57 -0.31 10.05
C CYS A 20 -6.67 -1.28 8.86
N ALA A 21 -7.81 -1.94 8.66
CA ALA A 21 -8.03 -2.94 7.61
C ALA A 21 -9.35 -2.68 6.86
N PRO A 22 -9.39 -1.69 5.95
CA PRO A 22 -10.57 -1.46 5.12
C PRO A 22 -10.85 -2.68 4.23
N MET A 23 -12.14 -3.00 4.06
CA MET A 23 -12.59 -4.18 3.32
C MET A 23 -13.35 -3.77 2.05
N LYS A 24 -13.09 -4.50 0.97
CA LYS A 24 -13.82 -4.36 -0.30
C LYS A 24 -14.02 -5.75 -0.91
N ASN A 25 -15.27 -6.14 -1.10
CA ASN A 25 -15.61 -7.44 -1.68
C ASN A 25 -14.97 -8.64 -0.95
N GLY A 26 -14.95 -8.60 0.38
CA GLY A 26 -14.38 -9.67 1.22
C GLY A 26 -12.86 -9.70 1.29
N LYS A 27 -12.18 -8.69 0.73
CA LYS A 27 -10.72 -8.56 0.75
C LYS A 27 -10.28 -7.29 1.48
N VAL A 28 -9.15 -7.35 2.15
CA VAL A 28 -8.47 -6.15 2.64
C VAL A 28 -8.01 -5.33 1.43
N CYS A 29 -8.50 -4.12 1.31
CA CYS A 29 -8.22 -3.24 0.19
C CYS A 29 -8.10 -1.79 0.67
N TYR A 30 -6.92 -1.23 0.54
CA TYR A 30 -6.67 0.19 0.76
C TYR A 30 -6.84 0.92 -0.55
N SER A 31 -7.60 2.00 -0.58
CA SER A 31 -7.84 2.77 -1.81
C SER A 31 -7.92 4.25 -1.53
N ASP A 32 -7.56 5.03 -2.55
CA ASP A 32 -7.67 6.47 -2.54
C ASP A 32 -8.00 7.00 -3.93
N ASP A 33 -8.66 8.15 -3.98
CA ASP A 33 -8.98 8.90 -5.19
C ASP A 33 -8.42 10.31 -5.02
N VAL A 34 -7.43 10.67 -5.84
CA VAL A 34 -6.60 11.85 -5.64
C VAL A 34 -6.71 12.81 -6.80
N GLU A 35 -7.07 14.05 -6.51
CA GLU A 35 -7.12 15.13 -7.50
C GLU A 35 -5.75 15.78 -7.65
N ILE A 36 -5.32 15.99 -8.90
CA ILE A 36 -4.12 16.73 -9.27
C ILE A 36 -4.56 17.79 -10.29
N GLU A 37 -4.71 19.01 -9.83
CA GLU A 37 -5.22 20.10 -10.65
C GLU A 37 -4.31 20.40 -11.86
N ASN A 38 -4.91 20.83 -12.97
CA ASN A 38 -4.23 21.28 -14.18
C ASN A 38 -3.20 20.29 -14.75
N THR A 39 -3.43 19.00 -14.59
CA THR A 39 -2.49 17.96 -15.01
C THR A 39 -3.20 16.93 -15.86
N SER A 40 -2.69 16.66 -17.04
CA SER A 40 -3.27 15.67 -17.94
C SER A 40 -3.03 14.23 -17.46
N LYS A 41 -3.86 13.33 -17.93
CA LYS A 41 -3.68 11.87 -17.72
C LYS A 41 -2.26 11.42 -18.07
N LEU A 42 -1.71 11.91 -19.18
CA LEU A 42 -0.38 11.50 -19.64
C LEU A 42 0.73 12.00 -18.71
N GLU A 43 0.64 13.23 -18.23
CA GLU A 43 1.60 13.81 -17.28
C GLU A 43 1.58 13.04 -15.96
N ILE A 44 0.40 12.77 -15.41
CA ILE A 44 0.24 11.97 -14.20
C ILE A 44 0.80 10.56 -14.41
N PHE A 45 0.44 9.92 -15.51
CA PHE A 45 0.93 8.58 -15.85
C PHE A 45 2.47 8.55 -15.95
N ASN A 46 3.06 9.47 -16.68
CA ASN A 46 4.52 9.51 -16.87
C ASN A 46 5.25 9.71 -15.54
N ALA A 47 4.77 10.61 -14.68
CA ALA A 47 5.37 10.89 -13.37
C ALA A 47 5.31 9.67 -12.44
N ILE A 48 4.14 9.06 -12.29
CA ILE A 48 3.97 7.89 -11.42
C ILE A 48 4.71 6.67 -11.99
N ASN A 49 4.67 6.46 -13.30
CA ASN A 49 5.37 5.35 -13.93
C ASN A 49 6.89 5.46 -13.78
N ALA A 50 7.45 6.64 -13.90
CA ALA A 50 8.87 6.90 -13.67
C ALA A 50 9.26 6.59 -12.21
N TRP A 51 8.45 7.04 -11.26
CA TRP A 51 8.61 6.70 -9.85
C TRP A 51 8.57 5.19 -9.61
N ALA A 52 7.58 4.51 -10.17
CA ALA A 52 7.42 3.07 -9.99
C ALA A 52 8.63 2.29 -10.54
N LYS A 53 9.08 2.62 -11.73
CA LYS A 53 10.27 1.99 -12.33
C LYS A 53 11.55 2.25 -11.53
N LYS A 54 11.70 3.45 -11.00
CA LYS A 54 12.85 3.80 -10.15
C LYS A 54 12.81 3.09 -8.81
N SER A 55 11.64 3.02 -8.18
CA SER A 55 11.47 2.45 -6.84
C SER A 55 11.51 0.92 -6.83
N TYR A 56 10.97 0.28 -7.87
CA TYR A 56 10.80 -1.17 -7.95
C TYR A 56 11.68 -1.86 -8.99
N GLY A 57 12.34 -1.12 -9.86
CA GLY A 57 13.11 -1.68 -10.97
C GLY A 57 14.45 -2.31 -10.62
N LYS A 58 14.92 -2.14 -9.39
CA LYS A 58 16.25 -2.59 -8.97
C LYS A 58 16.33 -4.09 -8.65
N ASP A 59 15.22 -4.70 -8.28
CA ASP A 59 15.17 -6.10 -7.90
C ASP A 59 13.97 -6.79 -8.55
N VAL A 60 14.22 -7.35 -9.73
CA VAL A 60 13.20 -8.05 -10.53
C VAL A 60 12.68 -9.35 -9.88
N PHE A 61 13.36 -9.88 -8.87
CA PHE A 61 12.92 -11.05 -8.12
C PHE A 61 11.91 -10.69 -7.01
N LEU A 62 11.98 -9.47 -6.50
CA LEU A 62 11.12 -9.02 -5.41
C LEU A 62 9.98 -8.12 -5.88
N SER A 63 10.10 -7.51 -7.05
CA SER A 63 9.13 -6.54 -7.53
C SER A 63 8.93 -6.64 -9.04
N ASN A 64 7.71 -6.36 -9.48
CA ASN A 64 7.35 -6.27 -10.88
C ASN A 64 6.48 -5.04 -11.13
N VAL A 65 6.79 -4.29 -12.18
CA VAL A 65 6.01 -3.14 -12.65
C VAL A 65 5.52 -3.43 -14.06
N ASN A 66 4.21 -3.38 -14.26
CA ASN A 66 3.57 -3.50 -15.55
C ASN A 66 2.67 -2.29 -15.80
N SER A 67 2.94 -1.55 -16.85
CA SER A 67 2.22 -0.32 -17.15
C SER A 67 1.66 -0.33 -18.57
N ASN A 68 0.49 0.30 -18.74
CA ASN A 68 -0.17 0.49 -20.02
C ASN A 68 -0.51 1.99 -20.21
N LYS A 69 0.27 2.65 -21.05
CA LYS A 69 0.15 4.08 -21.30
C LYS A 69 -1.21 4.47 -21.90
N ASN A 70 -1.75 3.66 -22.81
CA ASN A 70 -3.02 3.95 -23.45
C ASN A 70 -4.20 3.88 -22.47
N LYS A 71 -4.17 2.91 -21.58
CA LYS A 71 -5.17 2.76 -20.51
C LYS A 71 -4.89 3.68 -19.32
N GLY A 72 -3.69 4.20 -19.18
CA GLY A 72 -3.26 4.99 -18.02
C GLY A 72 -3.13 4.16 -16.75
N THR A 73 -2.83 2.86 -16.87
CA THR A 73 -2.76 1.93 -15.74
C THR A 73 -1.34 1.52 -15.42
N ILE A 74 -1.04 1.44 -14.12
CA ILE A 74 0.25 0.97 -13.59
C ILE A 74 -0.05 -0.09 -12.54
N PHE A 75 0.50 -1.29 -12.73
CA PHE A 75 0.40 -2.41 -11.81
C PHE A 75 1.76 -2.68 -11.20
N VAL A 76 1.79 -2.78 -9.89
CA VAL A 76 2.97 -3.14 -9.12
C VAL A 76 2.66 -4.36 -8.29
N SER A 77 3.53 -5.34 -8.30
CA SER A 77 3.58 -6.39 -7.28
C SER A 77 4.93 -6.36 -6.61
N SER A 78 4.96 -6.40 -5.30
CA SER A 78 6.21 -6.29 -4.54
C SER A 78 6.15 -7.08 -3.25
N LYS A 79 7.32 -7.37 -2.74
CA LYS A 79 7.55 -8.09 -1.51
C LYS A 79 8.66 -7.38 -0.76
N VAL A 80 8.35 -6.92 0.46
CA VAL A 80 9.30 -6.16 1.29
C VAL A 80 9.22 -6.60 2.75
N GLU A 81 10.24 -6.26 3.51
CA GLU A 81 10.23 -6.45 4.96
C GLU A 81 9.34 -5.39 5.61
N LEU A 82 8.46 -5.82 6.49
CA LEU A 82 7.56 -4.98 7.28
C LEU A 82 7.96 -5.08 8.75
N LEU A 83 8.32 -3.96 9.35
CA LEU A 83 8.59 -3.87 10.78
C LEU A 83 7.26 -3.80 11.53
N LEU A 84 7.07 -4.72 12.47
CA LEU A 84 5.89 -4.77 13.33
C LEU A 84 6.07 -3.93 14.60
N ASN A 85 7.27 -4.00 15.16
CA ASN A 85 7.73 -3.22 16.31
C ASN A 85 9.26 -3.18 16.31
N ASP A 86 9.90 -2.76 17.40
CA ASP A 86 11.35 -2.64 17.50
C ASP A 86 12.10 -3.97 17.31
N THR A 87 11.45 -5.11 17.55
CA THR A 87 12.06 -6.44 17.51
C THR A 87 11.38 -7.41 16.56
N GLY A 88 10.12 -7.14 16.18
CA GLY A 88 9.31 -8.03 15.35
C GLY A 88 9.23 -7.55 13.91
N LYS A 89 9.31 -8.49 12.97
CA LYS A 89 9.18 -8.23 11.54
C LYS A 89 8.48 -9.38 10.82
N THR A 90 7.87 -9.05 9.70
CA THR A 90 7.32 -10.00 8.74
C THR A 90 7.68 -9.55 7.32
N ILE A 91 7.44 -10.40 6.35
CA ILE A 91 7.51 -10.02 4.95
C ILE A 91 6.09 -9.77 4.48
N ILE A 92 5.84 -8.58 3.93
CA ILE A 92 4.58 -8.24 3.28
C ILE A 92 4.73 -8.36 1.76
N LYS A 93 3.78 -9.04 1.15
CA LYS A 93 3.61 -9.11 -0.29
C LYS A 93 2.29 -8.46 -0.66
N TYR A 94 2.31 -7.61 -1.65
CA TYR A 94 1.13 -6.83 -2.04
C TYR A 94 1.07 -6.57 -3.52
N LYS A 95 -0.11 -6.20 -3.99
CA LYS A 95 -0.35 -5.68 -5.34
C LYS A 95 -0.92 -4.27 -5.24
N MET A 96 -0.44 -3.40 -6.09
CA MET A 96 -0.90 -2.03 -6.18
C MET A 96 -1.34 -1.74 -7.62
N ARG A 97 -2.50 -1.13 -7.77
CA ARG A 97 -3.02 -0.68 -9.06
C ARG A 97 -3.27 0.81 -9.01
N ILE A 98 -2.71 1.53 -9.97
CA ILE A 98 -2.91 2.95 -10.16
C ILE A 98 -3.57 3.17 -11.51
N THR A 99 -4.64 3.95 -11.54
CA THR A 99 -5.33 4.33 -12.78
C THR A 99 -5.34 5.84 -12.89
N CYS A 100 -4.75 6.36 -13.97
CA CYS A 100 -4.60 7.79 -14.23
C CYS A 100 -5.71 8.30 -15.14
N PHE A 101 -6.22 9.48 -14.80
CA PHE A 101 -7.21 10.24 -15.55
C PHE A 101 -6.73 11.70 -15.69
N ASP A 102 -7.42 12.52 -16.45
CA ASP A 102 -7.18 13.96 -16.44
C ASP A 102 -7.50 14.52 -15.05
N ASN A 103 -6.57 15.26 -14.47
CA ASN A 103 -6.65 15.91 -13.16
C ASN A 103 -6.88 14.95 -11.96
N ARG A 104 -6.67 13.66 -12.13
CA ARG A 104 -6.97 12.69 -11.08
C ARG A 104 -6.26 11.35 -11.28
N TYR A 105 -6.00 10.65 -10.21
CA TYR A 105 -5.69 9.22 -10.25
C TYR A 105 -6.39 8.48 -9.11
N THR A 106 -6.63 7.19 -9.32
CA THR A 106 -7.07 6.27 -8.27
C THR A 106 -5.96 5.29 -7.96
N ILE A 107 -5.87 4.87 -6.71
CA ILE A 107 -4.87 3.91 -6.24
C ILE A 107 -5.50 2.87 -5.33
N GLU A 108 -5.15 1.62 -5.52
CA GLU A 108 -5.57 0.50 -4.67
C GLU A 108 -4.37 -0.37 -4.31
N ALA A 109 -4.27 -0.76 -3.05
CA ALA A 109 -3.37 -1.79 -2.57
C ALA A 109 -4.18 -2.96 -2.02
N SER A 110 -3.96 -4.14 -2.54
CA SER A 110 -4.74 -5.35 -2.27
C SER A 110 -3.90 -6.62 -2.41
N ASP A 111 -4.53 -7.78 -2.27
CA ASP A 111 -3.87 -9.09 -2.32
C ASP A 111 -2.66 -9.15 -1.36
N ILE A 112 -2.89 -8.64 -0.14
CA ILE A 112 -1.86 -8.54 0.88
C ILE A 112 -1.70 -9.88 1.58
N VAL A 113 -0.46 -10.33 1.63
CA VAL A 113 -0.07 -11.61 2.22
C VAL A 113 1.17 -11.40 3.08
N TYR A 114 1.19 -12.04 4.24
CA TYR A 114 2.35 -12.04 5.13
C TYR A 114 3.09 -13.37 5.01
N GLN A 115 4.42 -13.30 4.94
CA GLN A 115 5.30 -14.43 5.18
C GLN A 115 5.91 -14.25 6.57
N TYR A 116 5.51 -15.11 7.50
CA TYR A 116 5.82 -14.96 8.91
C TYR A 116 6.21 -16.31 9.53
N ASP A 117 7.11 -16.23 10.49
CA ASP A 117 7.59 -17.39 11.26
C ASP A 117 7.19 -17.21 12.72
N PRO A 118 5.98 -17.68 13.10
CA PRO A 118 5.44 -17.44 14.45
C PRO A 118 6.21 -18.14 15.57
N LEU A 119 6.92 -19.21 15.26
CA LEU A 119 7.65 -20.03 16.23
C LEU A 119 9.16 -19.76 16.23
N ASN A 120 9.62 -18.85 15.35
CA ASN A 120 11.04 -18.53 15.17
C ASN A 120 11.91 -19.79 14.92
N ASP A 121 11.37 -20.75 14.18
CA ASP A 121 12.02 -22.02 13.86
C ASP A 121 12.52 -22.11 12.41
N LYS A 122 12.60 -20.95 11.73
CA LYS A 122 12.95 -20.79 10.31
C LYS A 122 11.96 -21.40 9.33
N LYS A 123 10.73 -21.61 9.77
CA LYS A 123 9.63 -22.12 8.96
C LYS A 123 8.62 -21.01 8.70
N TYR A 124 8.88 -20.24 7.63
CA TYR A 124 7.98 -19.19 7.19
C TYR A 124 6.70 -19.78 6.60
N LYS A 125 5.57 -19.30 7.04
CA LYS A 125 4.25 -19.61 6.49
C LYS A 125 3.62 -18.39 5.87
N THR A 126 2.73 -18.61 4.92
CA THR A 126 2.00 -17.57 4.23
C THR A 126 0.62 -17.39 4.86
N TYR A 127 0.29 -16.16 5.24
CA TYR A 127 -0.99 -15.78 5.83
C TYR A 127 -1.62 -14.65 5.01
N LYS A 128 -2.88 -14.82 4.61
CA LYS A 128 -3.63 -13.74 3.94
C LYS A 128 -3.99 -12.65 4.95
N ALA A 129 -3.94 -11.40 4.51
CA ALA A 129 -4.32 -10.28 5.37
C ALA A 129 -5.76 -10.42 5.89
N GLU A 130 -6.67 -10.92 5.08
CA GLU A 130 -8.06 -11.16 5.47
C GLU A 130 -8.18 -12.09 6.67
N ASP A 131 -7.28 -13.06 6.80
CA ASP A 131 -7.28 -14.04 7.90
C ASP A 131 -6.60 -13.49 9.17
N VAL A 132 -5.78 -12.45 9.05
CA VAL A 132 -4.99 -11.90 10.16
C VAL A 132 -5.59 -10.62 10.71
N ILE A 133 -5.85 -9.63 9.84
CA ILE A 133 -6.15 -8.25 10.24
C ILE A 133 -7.60 -7.83 10.01
N ALA A 134 -8.40 -8.60 9.28
CA ALA A 134 -9.81 -8.32 9.15
C ALA A 134 -10.58 -8.64 10.45
N ASN A 135 -11.69 -7.93 10.68
CA ASN A 135 -12.49 -8.09 11.90
C ASN A 135 -13.02 -9.52 12.11
N ASN A 136 -13.21 -10.28 11.03
CA ASN A 136 -13.64 -11.67 11.04
C ASN A 136 -12.53 -12.62 10.57
N GLY A 137 -11.30 -12.33 10.96
CA GLY A 137 -10.15 -13.15 10.61
C GLY A 137 -10.29 -14.60 11.07
N ASP A 138 -9.55 -15.49 10.42
CA ASP A 138 -9.56 -16.91 10.75
C ASP A 138 -9.04 -17.16 12.17
N SER A 139 -9.88 -17.77 13.03
CA SER A 139 -9.55 -17.97 14.44
C SER A 139 -8.32 -18.85 14.68
N ASN A 140 -8.06 -19.82 13.79
CA ASN A 140 -6.86 -20.65 13.87
C ASN A 140 -5.60 -19.86 13.54
N THR A 141 -5.66 -18.99 12.52
CA THR A 141 -4.58 -18.09 12.15
C THR A 141 -4.30 -17.08 13.26
N ILE A 142 -5.34 -16.47 13.82
CA ILE A 142 -5.22 -15.50 14.92
C ILE A 142 -4.60 -16.14 16.17
N ALA A 143 -4.90 -17.40 16.45
CA ALA A 143 -4.29 -18.11 17.57
C ALA A 143 -2.78 -18.32 17.41
N LEU A 144 -2.29 -18.43 16.17
CA LEU A 144 -0.85 -18.56 15.86
C LEU A 144 -0.13 -17.21 15.86
N ILE A 145 -0.85 -16.13 15.53
CA ILE A 145 -0.32 -14.79 15.50
C ILE A 145 -0.69 -14.09 16.81
N LYS A 146 0.27 -13.94 17.69
CA LYS A 146 0.07 -13.45 19.07
C LYS A 146 -0.52 -12.04 19.14
N ASP A 147 -0.28 -11.22 18.14
CA ASP A 147 -0.76 -9.84 18.10
C ASP A 147 -1.16 -9.41 16.69
N PRO A 148 -2.37 -9.77 16.25
CA PRO A 148 -2.89 -9.35 14.93
C PRO A 148 -2.97 -7.84 14.76
N LYS A 149 -3.12 -7.09 15.87
CA LYS A 149 -3.23 -5.64 15.86
C LYS A 149 -1.93 -4.96 15.45
N LEU A 150 -0.77 -5.52 15.81
CA LEU A 150 0.52 -5.05 15.32
C LEU A 150 0.62 -5.18 13.79
N PHE A 151 0.16 -6.30 13.24
CA PHE A 151 0.11 -6.51 11.79
C PHE A 151 -0.81 -5.48 11.12
N CYS A 152 -1.98 -5.26 11.71
CA CYS A 152 -2.95 -4.31 11.18
C CYS A 152 -2.39 -2.89 11.13
N ASN A 153 -1.88 -2.39 12.24
CA ASN A 153 -1.32 -1.04 12.34
C ASN A 153 -0.08 -0.87 11.45
N ALA A 154 0.82 -1.83 11.45
CA ALA A 154 2.02 -1.78 10.61
C ALA A 154 1.67 -1.76 9.12
N THR A 155 0.68 -2.55 8.71
CA THR A 155 0.20 -2.57 7.31
C THR A 155 -0.44 -1.24 6.93
N PHE A 156 -1.29 -0.69 7.79
CA PHE A 156 -1.91 0.61 7.58
C PHE A 156 -0.86 1.71 7.35
N PHE A 157 0.11 1.84 8.24
CA PHE A 157 1.16 2.86 8.10
C PHE A 157 2.06 2.62 6.89
N PHE A 158 2.36 1.37 6.58
CA PHE A 158 3.11 1.02 5.38
C PHE A 158 2.40 1.49 4.10
N VAL A 159 1.11 1.21 3.99
CA VAL A 159 0.31 1.62 2.83
C VAL A 159 0.13 3.13 2.77
N GLU A 160 -0.10 3.80 3.90
CA GLU A 160 -0.18 5.26 3.98
C GLU A 160 1.11 5.93 3.47
N ASN A 161 2.27 5.44 3.88
CA ASN A 161 3.56 5.94 3.40
C ASN A 161 3.76 5.68 1.90
N LEU A 162 3.33 4.50 1.43
CA LEU A 162 3.40 4.16 0.02
C LEU A 162 2.52 5.08 -0.83
N PHE A 163 1.30 5.36 -0.38
CA PHE A 163 0.38 6.26 -1.07
C PHE A 163 0.89 7.71 -1.06
N ALA A 164 1.54 8.14 0.04
CA ALA A 164 2.20 9.44 0.10
C ALA A 164 3.35 9.57 -0.91
N ASP A 165 4.14 8.53 -1.09
CA ASP A 165 5.22 8.51 -2.09
C ASP A 165 4.67 8.64 -3.53
N VAL A 166 3.56 7.97 -3.81
CA VAL A 166 2.87 8.08 -5.12
C VAL A 166 2.33 9.49 -5.32
N PHE A 167 1.72 10.07 -4.30
CA PHE A 167 1.22 11.44 -4.33
C PHE A 167 2.33 12.46 -4.61
N ASP A 168 3.46 12.35 -3.93
CA ASP A 168 4.62 13.21 -4.17
C ASP A 168 5.14 13.09 -5.60
N ALA A 169 5.17 11.87 -6.14
CA ALA A 169 5.54 11.65 -7.53
C ALA A 169 4.56 12.31 -8.52
N ALA A 170 3.25 12.19 -8.26
CA ALA A 170 2.21 12.79 -9.09
C ALA A 170 2.26 14.33 -9.07
N GLN A 171 2.53 14.93 -7.91
CA GLN A 171 2.68 16.38 -7.79
C GLN A 171 3.88 16.94 -8.57
N ASN A 172 4.95 16.18 -8.72
CA ASN A 172 6.11 16.60 -9.50
C ASN A 172 5.80 16.73 -11.00
N ALA A 173 4.69 16.19 -11.48
CA ALA A 173 4.20 16.39 -12.84
C ALA A 173 3.73 17.83 -13.10
N GLU A 174 3.35 18.59 -12.07
CA GLU A 174 2.92 19.99 -12.18
C GLU A 174 4.09 20.97 -12.36
N SER A 175 5.32 20.54 -12.10
CA SER A 175 6.49 21.42 -12.01
C SER A 175 7.37 21.42 -13.27
N GLU A 176 6.99 20.72 -14.33
CA GLU A 176 7.62 20.75 -15.65
C GLU A 176 6.68 21.51 -16.62
#